data_1828d216d80300141db7073a52566f13
#
_entry.id   1828d216d80300141db7073a52566f13
#
_cell.length_a   1.000
_cell.length_b   1.000
_cell.length_c   1.000
_cell.angle_alpha   90.00
_cell.angle_beta   90.00
_cell.angle_gamma   90.00
#
_symmetry.space_group_name_H-M   'P 1'
#
loop_
_entity.id
_entity.type
_entity.pdbx_description
1 polymer ?
#
loop_
_entity_poly.entity_id
_entity_poly.type
_entity_poly.pdbx_seq_one_letter_code
_entity_poly.pdbx_strand_id
1 'polypeptide(L)'
;MQLGMIGLGRMGANMVRRLIKGGHDCVVFDTSAKARDELAKDKATAATSLQDLVGKLQKPRALWLMVPAAIVDKMVADLLPYLEAGDTLIDGGNSYYVDDLRRSKELAPRGIHYVDVGTSGGV
;
A
#
# COMPACT_ATOMS: atom_id res chain seq x y z
N MET A 1 9.15 9.48 8.34
CA MET A 1 8.74 8.11 8.00
C MET A 1 8.31 8.06 6.55
N GLN A 2 8.59 6.99 5.85
CA GLN A 2 8.22 6.82 4.45
C GLN A 2 7.21 5.68 4.32
N LEU A 3 6.17 5.88 3.52
CA LEU A 3 5.12 4.88 3.32
C LEU A 3 4.76 4.78 1.85
N GLY A 4 4.59 3.56 1.36
CA GLY A 4 4.00 3.32 0.04
C GLY A 4 2.49 3.17 0.16
N MET A 5 1.74 3.88 -0.68
CA MET A 5 0.28 3.78 -0.71
C MET A 5 -0.17 3.27 -2.06
N ILE A 6 -0.89 2.17 -2.06
CA ILE A 6 -1.49 1.58 -3.27
C ILE A 6 -3.00 1.70 -3.19
N GLY A 7 -3.57 2.35 -4.18
CA GLY A 7 -4.99 2.65 -4.21
C GLY A 7 -5.24 4.08 -3.74
N LEU A 8 -5.54 4.95 -4.69
CA LEU A 8 -5.70 6.38 -4.45
C LEU A 8 -7.14 6.82 -4.62
N GLY A 9 -8.08 5.98 -4.20
CA GLY A 9 -9.45 6.39 -4.04
C GLY A 9 -9.55 7.46 -2.94
N ARG A 10 -10.76 7.90 -2.65
CA ARG A 10 -10.98 8.99 -1.70
C ARG A 10 -10.26 8.79 -0.36
N MET A 11 -10.35 7.60 0.20
CA MET A 11 -9.75 7.31 1.52
C MET A 11 -8.23 7.27 1.45
N GLY A 12 -7.67 6.56 0.45
CA GLY A 12 -6.22 6.48 0.29
C GLY A 12 -5.59 7.84 0.00
N ALA A 13 -6.20 8.63 -0.86
CA ALA A 13 -5.73 9.98 -1.17
C ALA A 13 -5.76 10.89 0.07
N ASN A 14 -6.82 10.83 0.86
CA ASN A 14 -6.93 11.64 2.07
C ASN A 14 -5.90 11.23 3.13
N MET A 15 -5.62 9.94 3.27
CA MET A 15 -4.58 9.46 4.17
C MET A 15 -3.21 10.00 3.77
N VAL A 16 -2.90 9.94 2.47
CA VAL A 16 -1.62 10.47 1.95
C VAL A 16 -1.48 11.96 2.28
N ARG A 17 -2.53 12.73 2.03
CA ARG A 17 -2.50 14.17 2.32
C ARG A 17 -2.25 14.46 3.80
N ARG A 18 -2.89 13.69 4.69
CA ARG A 18 -2.67 13.82 6.13
C ARG A 18 -1.25 13.49 6.53
N LEU A 19 -0.70 12.40 5.99
CA LEU A 19 0.67 11.99 6.31
C LEU A 19 1.68 13.03 5.86
N ILE A 20 1.51 13.59 4.67
CA ILE A 20 2.39 14.64 4.16
C ILE A 20 2.33 15.88 5.04
N LYS A 21 1.14 16.28 5.48
CA LYS A 21 1.00 17.42 6.41
C LYS A 21 1.69 17.17 7.74
N GLY A 22 1.76 15.89 8.16
CA GLY A 22 2.47 15.50 9.38
C GLY A 22 3.98 15.37 9.22
N GLY A 23 4.53 15.67 8.05
CA GLY A 23 5.97 15.60 7.80
C GLY A 23 6.46 14.25 7.31
N HIS A 24 5.56 13.34 6.93
CA HIS A 24 5.93 12.03 6.39
C HIS A 24 6.02 12.07 4.87
N ASP A 25 6.80 11.18 4.31
CA ASP A 25 6.93 11.03 2.86
C ASP A 25 6.04 9.88 2.38
N CYS A 26 5.35 10.07 1.26
CA CYS A 26 4.52 9.04 0.65
C CYS A 26 4.93 8.82 -0.80
N VAL A 27 5.12 7.56 -1.16
CA VAL A 27 5.24 7.12 -2.56
C VAL A 27 3.91 6.47 -2.91
N VAL A 28 3.27 6.94 -3.96
CA VAL A 28 1.88 6.57 -4.27
C VAL A 28 1.77 5.89 -5.63
N PHE A 29 0.84 4.93 -5.72
CA PHE A 29 0.52 4.28 -6.98
C PHE A 29 -0.98 4.01 -7.07
N ASP A 30 -1.51 4.22 -8.28
CA ASP A 30 -2.85 3.82 -8.69
C ASP A 30 -2.81 3.55 -10.19
N THR A 31 -3.70 2.73 -10.69
CA THR A 31 -3.82 2.49 -12.14
C THR A 31 -4.28 3.76 -12.88
N SER A 32 -4.94 4.68 -12.18
CA SER A 32 -5.35 5.96 -12.73
C SER A 32 -4.20 6.97 -12.70
N ALA A 33 -3.72 7.38 -13.86
CA ALA A 33 -2.70 8.41 -13.97
C ALA A 33 -3.17 9.74 -13.37
N LYS A 34 -4.46 10.06 -13.53
CA LYS A 34 -5.05 11.26 -12.97
C LYS A 34 -4.95 11.28 -11.45
N ALA A 35 -5.26 10.16 -10.79
CA ALA A 35 -5.17 10.06 -9.33
C ALA A 35 -3.74 10.24 -8.85
N ARG A 36 -2.76 9.65 -9.55
CA ARG A 36 -1.34 9.82 -9.22
C ARG A 36 -0.91 11.27 -9.37
N ASP A 37 -1.30 11.92 -10.46
CA ASP A 37 -0.91 13.30 -10.74
C ASP A 37 -1.49 14.28 -9.73
N GLU A 38 -2.72 14.06 -9.28
CA GLU A 38 -3.33 14.90 -8.25
C GLU A 38 -2.53 14.87 -6.95
N LEU A 39 -2.07 13.70 -6.53
CA LEU A 39 -1.29 13.58 -5.30
C LEU A 39 0.15 14.07 -5.48
N ALA A 40 0.70 13.99 -6.68
CA ALA A 40 2.00 14.59 -6.95
C ALA A 40 1.97 16.10 -6.72
N LYS A 41 0.86 16.75 -7.01
CA LYS A 41 0.66 18.18 -6.71
C LYS A 41 0.65 18.46 -5.21
N ASP A 42 0.27 17.47 -4.40
CA ASP A 42 0.24 17.57 -2.95
C ASP A 42 1.55 17.08 -2.32
N LYS A 43 2.64 17.03 -3.08
CA LYS A 43 3.99 16.66 -2.66
C LYS A 43 4.23 15.17 -2.42
N ALA A 44 3.32 14.30 -2.85
CA ALA A 44 3.57 12.87 -2.88
C ALA A 44 4.49 12.53 -4.07
N THR A 45 5.25 11.46 -3.94
CA THR A 45 6.05 10.93 -5.05
C THR A 45 5.20 9.91 -5.81
N ALA A 46 4.85 10.21 -7.05
CA ALA A 46 4.05 9.30 -7.86
C ALA A 46 4.93 8.24 -8.51
N ALA A 47 4.56 6.98 -8.37
CA ALA A 47 5.22 5.86 -9.02
C ALA A 47 4.46 5.48 -10.30
N THR A 48 5.18 5.03 -11.32
CA THR A 48 4.59 4.66 -12.61
C THR A 48 4.20 3.19 -12.70
N SER A 49 4.68 2.38 -11.76
CA SER A 49 4.39 0.95 -11.69
C SER A 49 4.60 0.46 -10.26
N LEU A 50 4.20 -0.79 -9.99
CA LEU A 50 4.47 -1.40 -8.68
C LEU A 50 5.96 -1.58 -8.46
N GLN A 51 6.72 -1.97 -9.49
CA GLN A 51 8.17 -2.07 -9.40
C GLN A 51 8.80 -0.72 -9.05
N ASP A 52 8.35 0.34 -9.70
CA ASP A 52 8.83 1.69 -9.45
C ASP A 52 8.50 2.14 -8.02
N LEU A 53 7.28 1.83 -7.55
CA LEU A 53 6.86 2.12 -6.17
C LEU A 53 7.80 1.49 -5.16
N VAL A 54 8.03 0.18 -5.28
CA VAL A 54 8.89 -0.55 -4.35
C VAL A 54 10.33 -0.04 -4.42
N GLY A 55 10.82 0.24 -5.62
CA GLY A 55 12.17 0.74 -5.83
C GLY A 55 12.42 2.12 -5.23
N LYS A 56 11.38 2.93 -5.07
CA LYS A 56 11.49 4.27 -4.47
C LYS A 56 11.40 4.25 -2.95
N LEU A 57 11.03 3.11 -2.35
CA LEU A 57 10.91 2.98 -0.90
C LEU A 57 12.22 2.52 -0.29
N GLN A 58 12.54 3.06 0.88
CA GLN A 58 13.72 2.63 1.66
C GLN A 58 13.39 1.40 2.50
N LYS A 59 14.33 0.48 2.57
CA LYS A 59 14.20 -0.74 3.38
C LYS A 59 14.40 -0.45 4.87
N PRO A 60 13.65 -1.12 5.76
CA PRO A 60 12.52 -2.01 5.49
C PRO A 60 11.32 -1.23 5.00
N ARG A 61 10.67 -1.75 3.96
CA ARG A 61 9.57 -1.06 3.29
C ARG A 61 8.24 -1.30 3.98
N ALA A 62 7.38 -0.29 3.98
CA ALA A 62 6.00 -0.43 4.44
C ALA A 62 5.07 0.03 3.32
N LEU A 63 4.16 -0.85 2.90
CA LEU A 63 3.20 -0.59 1.82
C LEU A 63 1.79 -0.79 2.35
N TRP A 64 0.97 0.22 2.17
CA TRP A 64 -0.44 0.22 2.58
C TRP A 64 -1.33 -0.02 1.37
N LEU A 65 -2.19 -1.04 1.46
CA LEU A 65 -3.10 -1.43 0.39
C LEU A 65 -4.50 -0.89 0.68
N MET A 66 -4.97 0.01 -0.16
CA MET A 66 -6.34 0.56 -0.11
C MET A 66 -7.09 0.17 -1.37
N VAL A 67 -7.09 -1.11 -1.68
CA VAL A 67 -7.74 -1.66 -2.87
C VAL A 67 -8.93 -2.53 -2.46
N PRO A 68 -9.90 -2.74 -3.37
CA PRO A 68 -11.02 -3.65 -3.08
C PRO A 68 -10.55 -5.04 -2.69
N ALA A 69 -11.29 -5.70 -1.78
CA ALA A 69 -10.94 -7.03 -1.28
C ALA A 69 -10.70 -8.04 -2.41
N ALA A 70 -11.48 -7.96 -3.48
CA ALA A 70 -11.36 -8.86 -4.63
C ALA A 70 -10.02 -8.72 -5.38
N ILE A 71 -9.28 -7.62 -5.17
CA ILE A 71 -8.04 -7.32 -5.89
C ILE A 71 -6.81 -7.59 -5.02
N VAL A 72 -6.97 -7.76 -3.72
CA VAL A 72 -5.84 -7.87 -2.79
C VAL A 72 -4.91 -9.02 -3.14
N ASP A 73 -5.42 -10.21 -3.42
CA ASP A 73 -4.58 -11.37 -3.76
C ASP A 73 -3.75 -11.12 -5.01
N LYS A 74 -4.36 -10.52 -6.03
CA LYS A 74 -3.63 -10.16 -7.26
C LYS A 74 -2.55 -9.13 -6.97
N MET A 75 -2.87 -8.14 -6.16
CA MET A 75 -1.92 -7.08 -5.80
C MET A 75 -0.74 -7.64 -5.02
N VAL A 76 -0.99 -8.51 -4.06
CA VAL A 76 0.07 -9.19 -3.30
C VAL A 76 0.95 -10.01 -4.24
N ALA A 77 0.34 -10.80 -5.14
CA ALA A 77 1.10 -11.60 -6.11
C ALA A 77 1.97 -10.75 -7.02
N ASP A 78 1.45 -9.59 -7.46
CA ASP A 78 2.19 -8.68 -8.33
C ASP A 78 3.35 -7.98 -7.59
N LEU A 79 3.23 -7.78 -6.29
CA LEU A 79 4.26 -7.15 -5.46
C LEU A 79 5.38 -8.11 -5.05
N LEU A 80 5.05 -9.39 -4.83
CA LEU A 80 5.99 -10.37 -4.27
C LEU A 80 7.37 -10.41 -4.94
N PRO A 81 7.48 -10.34 -6.28
CA PRO A 81 8.80 -10.38 -6.93
C PRO A 81 9.72 -9.23 -6.52
N TYR A 82 9.17 -8.14 -6.00
CA TYR A 82 9.92 -6.94 -5.65
C TYR A 82 10.14 -6.78 -4.16
N LEU A 83 9.48 -7.60 -3.35
CA LEU A 83 9.57 -7.52 -1.89
C LEU A 83 10.66 -8.45 -1.37
N GLU A 84 11.15 -8.15 -0.18
CA GLU A 84 12.14 -8.98 0.49
C GLU A 84 11.84 -9.09 1.99
N ALA A 85 12.57 -9.97 2.67
CA ALA A 85 12.42 -10.15 4.11
C ALA A 85 12.58 -8.81 4.84
N GLY A 86 11.71 -8.55 5.78
CA GLY A 86 11.66 -7.31 6.54
C GLY A 86 10.64 -6.31 6.02
N ASP A 87 10.15 -6.49 4.79
CA ASP A 87 9.10 -5.63 4.24
C ASP A 87 7.74 -5.95 4.88
N THR A 88 6.88 -4.95 4.96
CA THR A 88 5.55 -5.07 5.56
C THR A 88 4.48 -4.65 4.56
N LEU A 89 3.46 -5.48 4.41
CA LEU A 89 2.23 -5.14 3.69
C LEU A 89 1.12 -4.91 4.71
N ILE A 90 0.40 -3.82 4.55
CA ILE A 90 -0.71 -3.46 5.43
C ILE A 90 -1.98 -3.43 4.59
N ASP A 91 -2.94 -4.27 4.94
CA ASP A 91 -4.27 -4.25 4.31
C ASP A 91 -5.16 -3.28 5.07
N GLY A 92 -5.39 -2.12 4.50
CA GLY A 92 -6.25 -1.09 5.06
C GLY A 92 -7.64 -1.05 4.43
N GLY A 93 -7.94 -1.98 3.53
CA GLY A 93 -9.25 -2.08 2.89
C GLY A 93 -10.23 -2.90 3.72
N ASN A 94 -11.34 -3.30 3.10
CA ASN A 94 -12.40 -4.08 3.73
C ASN A 94 -12.27 -5.58 3.41
N SER A 95 -11.08 -6.14 3.55
CA SER A 95 -10.87 -7.56 3.32
C SER A 95 -11.48 -8.39 4.43
N TYR A 96 -11.93 -9.59 4.07
CA TYR A 96 -12.42 -10.56 5.05
C TYR A 96 -11.21 -11.05 5.87
N TYR A 97 -11.32 -11.01 7.20
CA TYR A 97 -10.17 -11.26 8.08
C TYR A 97 -9.57 -12.66 7.92
N VAL A 98 -10.39 -13.66 7.54
CA VAL A 98 -9.90 -15.02 7.31
C VAL A 98 -8.92 -15.06 6.14
N ASP A 99 -9.17 -14.26 5.10
CA ASP A 99 -8.27 -14.13 3.95
C ASP A 99 -6.96 -13.46 4.37
N ASP A 100 -7.02 -12.47 5.25
CA ASP A 100 -5.82 -11.81 5.76
C ASP A 100 -4.97 -12.75 6.63
N LEU A 101 -5.61 -13.61 7.42
CA LEU A 101 -4.89 -14.65 8.16
C LEU A 101 -4.17 -15.62 7.22
N ARG A 102 -4.82 -16.04 6.14
CA ARG A 102 -4.23 -16.91 5.11
C ARG A 102 -3.03 -16.22 4.47
N ARG A 103 -3.18 -14.96 4.07
CA ARG A 103 -2.10 -14.18 3.45
C ARG A 103 -0.91 -14.04 4.38
N SER A 104 -1.16 -13.75 5.65
CA SER A 104 -0.11 -13.65 6.66
C SER A 104 0.70 -14.95 6.75
N LYS A 105 0.02 -16.09 6.77
CA LYS A 105 0.68 -17.41 6.83
C LYS A 105 1.49 -17.71 5.57
N GLU A 106 1.00 -17.30 4.40
CA GLU A 106 1.69 -17.50 3.14
C GLU A 106 2.96 -16.66 3.02
N LEU A 107 2.96 -15.46 3.60
CA LEU A 107 4.06 -14.52 3.51
C LEU A 107 5.11 -14.70 4.61
N ALA A 108 4.72 -15.24 5.76
CA ALA A 108 5.62 -15.43 6.89
C ALA A 108 6.90 -16.20 6.54
N PRO A 109 6.87 -17.31 5.77
CA PRO A 109 8.10 -18.02 5.39
C PRO A 109 9.07 -17.19 4.55
N ARG A 110 8.59 -16.14 3.91
CA ARG A 110 9.41 -15.21 3.12
C ARG A 110 9.97 -14.07 3.97
N GLY A 111 9.62 -14.02 5.25
CA GLY A 111 10.01 -12.93 6.13
C GLY A 111 9.26 -11.63 5.90
N ILE A 112 8.15 -11.67 5.16
CA ILE A 112 7.31 -10.52 4.87
C ILE A 112 6.18 -10.46 5.89
N HIS A 113 6.03 -9.33 6.56
CA HIS A 113 4.97 -9.11 7.53
C HIS A 113 3.68 -8.69 6.83
N TYR A 114 2.56 -9.24 7.26
CA TYR A 114 1.26 -8.86 6.74
C TYR A 114 0.35 -8.45 7.90
N VAL A 115 -0.13 -7.22 7.86
CA VAL A 115 -0.93 -6.63 8.93
C VAL A 115 -2.29 -6.24 8.39
N ASP A 116 -3.35 -6.66 9.07
CA ASP A 116 -4.71 -6.24 8.80
C ASP A 116 -5.04 -5.06 9.70
N VAL A 117 -5.38 -3.92 9.11
CA VAL A 117 -5.81 -2.74 9.85
C VAL A 117 -7.29 -2.51 9.55
N GLY A 118 -8.13 -2.76 10.53
CA GLY A 118 -9.56 -2.51 10.40
C GLY A 118 -9.84 -1.02 10.26
N THR A 119 -10.25 -0.61 9.06
CA THR A 119 -10.77 0.74 8.85
C THR A 119 -12.27 0.68 9.09
N SER A 120 -12.66 0.98 10.32
CA SER A 120 -14.08 0.95 10.68
C SER A 120 -14.87 1.95 9.84
N GLY A 121 -16.02 1.52 9.36
CA GLY A 121 -16.92 2.38 8.64
C GLY A 121 -16.43 2.73 7.25
N GLY A 122 -15.87 1.81 6.54
CA GLY A 122 -15.47 1.96 5.16
C GLY A 122 -16.59 2.44 4.24
N VAL A 123 -17.35 3.27 4.75
CA VAL A 123 -18.53 3.84 4.07
C VAL A 123 -18.11 5.14 3.41
#